data_abc2d4e3fce607404e12085777728f3c
#
_entry.id   abc2d4e3fce607404e12085777728f3c
#
_cell.length_a   1.000
_cell.length_b   1.000
_cell.length_c   1.000
_cell.angle_alpha   90.00
_cell.angle_beta   90.00
_cell.angle_gamma   90.00
#
_symmetry.space_group_name_H-M   'P 1'
#
loop_
_entity.id
_entity.type
_entity.pdbx_description
1 polymer ?
#
loop_
_entity_poly.entity_id
_entity_poly.type
_entity_poly.pdbx_seq_one_letter_code
_entity_poly.pdbx_strand_id
1 'polypeptide(L)'
;MQTLFELRTDDDLRREAVASNERRIHEVLLGHGPWELTERQRTILECLRGRQGRLLAMSINDLVDKLGVDPRAIKGDVRELVVSFRLPIVASRDADDGGYFFAVTAEERISGTAHYLNEAVKLIRRAAIIRTETDMQTLLGQVALDLNQSEERISR
;
A
#
# COMPACT_ATOMS: atom_id res chain seq x y z
N MET A 1 -21.35 -34.91 -11.94
CA MET A 1 -21.06 -33.49 -12.17
C MET A 1 -19.76 -33.14 -11.46
N GLN A 2 -18.65 -33.19 -12.15
CA GLN A 2 -17.39 -32.70 -11.63
C GLN A 2 -17.37 -31.18 -11.81
N THR A 3 -17.50 -30.46 -10.74
CA THR A 3 -17.21 -29.01 -10.70
C THR A 3 -15.70 -28.89 -10.94
N LEU A 4 -15.33 -28.56 -12.16
CA LEU A 4 -14.00 -28.06 -12.49
C LEU A 4 -13.78 -26.79 -11.67
N PHE A 5 -13.11 -26.90 -10.52
CA PHE A 5 -12.38 -25.81 -9.95
C PHE A 5 -11.28 -25.49 -10.98
N GLU A 6 -11.51 -24.49 -11.82
CA GLU A 6 -10.45 -23.92 -12.63
C GLU A 6 -9.37 -23.43 -11.67
N LEU A 7 -8.26 -24.17 -11.61
CA LEU A 7 -7.07 -23.76 -10.90
C LEU A 7 -6.61 -22.46 -11.57
N ARG A 8 -6.90 -21.31 -10.92
CA ARG A 8 -6.40 -20.01 -11.37
C ARG A 8 -4.89 -20.07 -11.39
N THR A 9 -4.31 -19.74 -12.52
CA THR A 9 -2.85 -19.65 -12.65
C THR A 9 -2.33 -18.37 -11.98
N ASP A 10 -1.06 -18.34 -11.61
CA ASP A 10 -0.42 -17.14 -11.07
C ASP A 10 -0.52 -15.96 -12.07
N ASP A 11 -0.49 -16.24 -13.36
CA ASP A 11 -0.68 -15.25 -14.42
C ASP A 11 -2.09 -14.67 -14.43
N ASP A 12 -3.12 -15.47 -14.16
CA ASP A 12 -4.51 -14.99 -14.07
C ASP A 12 -4.69 -14.09 -12.86
N LEU A 13 -4.14 -14.48 -11.71
CA LEU A 13 -4.17 -13.66 -10.49
C LEU A 13 -3.43 -12.33 -10.69
N ARG A 14 -2.31 -12.35 -11.39
CA ARG A 14 -1.56 -11.13 -11.71
C ARG A 14 -2.34 -10.20 -12.64
N ARG A 15 -2.96 -10.72 -13.70
CA ARG A 15 -3.81 -9.94 -14.61
C ARG A 15 -5.00 -9.31 -13.89
N GLU A 16 -5.64 -10.06 -13.01
CA GLU A 16 -6.74 -9.58 -12.16
C GLU A 16 -6.29 -8.43 -11.24
N ALA A 17 -5.12 -8.58 -10.61
CA ALA A 17 -4.54 -7.55 -9.77
C ALA A 17 -4.22 -6.27 -10.55
N VAL A 18 -3.63 -6.38 -11.73
CA VAL A 18 -3.36 -5.23 -12.62
C VAL A 18 -4.67 -4.54 -13.01
N ALA A 19 -5.68 -5.28 -13.44
CA ALA A 19 -6.98 -4.71 -13.80
C ALA A 19 -7.67 -4.03 -12.62
N SER A 20 -7.57 -4.60 -11.41
CA SER A 20 -8.09 -4.01 -10.18
C SER A 20 -7.36 -2.71 -9.84
N ASN A 21 -6.03 -2.69 -9.92
CA ASN A 21 -5.23 -1.49 -9.68
C ASN A 21 -5.59 -0.38 -10.66
N GLU A 22 -5.68 -0.68 -11.97
CA GLU A 22 -6.04 0.28 -13.01
C GLU A 22 -7.42 0.89 -12.78
N ARG A 23 -8.41 0.07 -12.42
CA ARG A 23 -9.75 0.57 -12.09
C ARG A 23 -9.71 1.52 -10.92
N ARG A 24 -9.01 1.16 -9.85
CA ARG A 24 -8.91 2.00 -8.66
C ARG A 24 -8.15 3.31 -8.91
N ILE A 25 -7.06 3.26 -9.67
CA ILE A 25 -6.34 4.45 -10.11
C ILE A 25 -7.27 5.38 -10.89
N HIS A 26 -8.03 4.82 -11.81
CA HIS A 26 -8.99 5.58 -12.62
C HIS A 26 -10.07 6.25 -11.77
N GLU A 27 -10.66 5.51 -10.82
CA GLU A 27 -11.65 6.05 -9.87
C GLU A 27 -11.08 7.23 -9.07
N VAL A 28 -9.86 7.08 -8.55
CA VAL A 28 -9.19 8.15 -7.77
C VAL A 28 -8.89 9.37 -8.63
N LEU A 29 -8.43 9.18 -9.87
CA LEU A 29 -8.18 10.28 -10.83
C LEU A 29 -9.44 11.01 -11.24
N LEU A 30 -10.61 10.33 -11.25
CA LEU A 30 -11.93 10.93 -11.47
C LEU A 30 -12.50 11.67 -10.24
N GLY A 31 -11.79 11.68 -9.12
CA GLY A 31 -12.22 12.33 -7.90
C GLY A 31 -13.06 11.45 -6.97
N HIS A 32 -13.11 10.14 -7.20
CA HIS A 32 -13.75 9.16 -6.32
C HIS A 32 -12.81 8.79 -5.15
N GLY A 33 -12.49 9.76 -4.33
CA GLY A 33 -11.61 9.60 -3.16
C GLY A 33 -12.20 10.29 -1.95
N PRO A 34 -11.53 10.22 -0.79
CA PRO A 34 -11.99 10.89 0.44
C PRO A 34 -11.95 12.42 0.31
N TRP A 35 -11.10 12.93 -0.56
CA TRP A 35 -10.99 14.32 -0.96
C TRP A 35 -10.33 14.43 -2.33
N GLU A 36 -10.26 15.64 -2.87
CA GLU A 36 -9.63 15.90 -4.15
C GLU A 36 -8.11 15.75 -4.06
N LEU A 37 -7.52 15.07 -5.08
CA LEU A 37 -6.07 14.95 -5.20
C LEU A 37 -5.42 16.32 -5.39
N THR A 38 -4.31 16.56 -4.71
CA THR A 38 -3.43 17.69 -5.07
C THR A 38 -2.82 17.44 -6.44
N GLU A 39 -2.40 18.51 -7.12
CA GLU A 39 -1.74 18.40 -8.42
C GLU A 39 -0.51 17.51 -8.37
N ARG A 40 0.28 17.61 -7.29
CA ARG A 40 1.46 16.76 -7.07
C ARG A 40 1.11 15.28 -6.88
N GLN A 41 0.08 14.97 -6.08
CA GLN A 41 -0.41 13.59 -5.90
C GLN A 41 -0.93 13.02 -7.22
N ARG A 42 -1.64 13.82 -8.00
CA ARG A 42 -2.10 13.43 -9.35
C ARG A 42 -0.93 13.08 -10.25
N THR A 43 0.10 13.92 -10.30
CA THR A 43 1.30 13.67 -11.12
C THR A 43 2.05 12.42 -10.66
N ILE A 44 2.21 12.21 -9.34
CA ILE A 44 2.82 10.99 -8.80
C ILE A 44 2.02 9.76 -9.25
N LEU A 45 0.69 9.80 -9.12
CA LEU A 45 -0.17 8.68 -9.48
C LEU A 45 -0.09 8.36 -10.98
N GLU A 46 -0.06 9.37 -11.83
CA GLU A 46 0.12 9.20 -13.28
C GLU A 46 1.50 8.59 -13.62
N CYS A 47 2.57 9.01 -12.92
CA CYS A 47 3.90 8.42 -13.08
C CYS A 47 3.94 6.95 -12.67
N LEU A 48 3.21 6.58 -11.63
CA LEU A 48 3.20 5.23 -11.10
C LEU A 48 2.18 4.30 -11.78
N ARG A 49 1.22 4.82 -12.53
CA ARG A 49 0.14 4.05 -13.15
C ARG A 49 0.63 2.85 -13.95
N GLY A 50 1.66 3.01 -14.77
CA GLY A 50 2.27 1.93 -15.55
C GLY A 50 3.26 1.06 -14.78
N ARG A 51 3.47 1.32 -13.49
CA ARG A 51 4.47 0.63 -12.65
C ARG A 51 3.81 -0.54 -11.90
N GLN A 52 3.34 -1.54 -12.65
CA GLN A 52 2.64 -2.70 -12.14
C GLN A 52 3.63 -3.85 -11.88
N GLY A 53 3.97 -4.05 -10.61
CA GLY A 53 4.97 -5.04 -10.18
C GLY A 53 6.38 -4.46 -9.99
N ARG A 54 7.16 -5.19 -9.18
CA ARG A 54 8.49 -4.77 -8.69
C ARG A 54 9.48 -4.42 -9.79
N LEU A 55 9.51 -5.19 -10.87
CA LEU A 55 10.45 -4.99 -11.99
C LEU A 55 10.25 -3.65 -12.72
N LEU A 56 9.10 -3.03 -12.54
CA LEU A 56 8.76 -1.73 -13.13
C LEU A 56 8.81 -0.59 -12.11
N ALA A 57 9.38 -0.82 -10.92
CA ALA A 57 9.46 0.18 -9.87
C ALA A 57 10.11 1.48 -10.37
N MET A 58 9.58 2.60 -9.92
CA MET A 58 10.11 3.93 -10.23
C MET A 58 10.86 4.47 -9.02
N SER A 59 12.13 4.83 -9.21
CA SER A 59 12.96 5.33 -8.11
C SER A 59 12.45 6.67 -7.57
N ILE A 60 12.77 6.96 -6.32
CA ILE A 60 12.44 8.26 -5.74
C ILE A 60 13.18 9.40 -6.45
N ASN A 61 14.40 9.12 -6.95
CA ASN A 61 15.19 10.11 -7.68
C ASN A 61 14.51 10.47 -9.01
N ASP A 62 13.97 9.48 -9.74
CA ASP A 62 13.22 9.73 -10.96
C ASP A 62 11.95 10.57 -10.70
N LEU A 63 11.29 10.36 -9.56
CA LEU A 63 10.15 11.19 -9.16
C LEU A 63 10.58 12.60 -8.77
N VAL A 64 11.71 12.74 -8.06
CA VAL A 64 12.31 14.05 -7.73
C VAL A 64 12.65 14.82 -9.00
N ASP A 65 13.31 14.18 -9.96
CA ASP A 65 13.70 14.80 -11.22
C ASP A 65 12.48 15.26 -12.04
N LYS A 66 11.41 14.47 -12.02
CA LYS A 66 10.18 14.84 -12.74
C LYS A 66 9.37 15.94 -12.07
N LEU A 67 9.31 15.94 -10.74
CA LEU A 67 8.44 16.83 -9.96
C LEU A 67 9.17 18.08 -9.46
N GLY A 68 10.50 18.07 -9.40
CA GLY A 68 11.30 19.18 -8.87
C GLY A 68 11.08 19.46 -7.39
N VAL A 69 10.71 18.43 -6.59
CA VAL A 69 10.37 18.59 -5.17
C VAL A 69 11.22 17.70 -4.27
N ASP A 70 11.26 18.05 -2.99
CA ASP A 70 12.02 17.31 -1.98
C ASP A 70 11.51 15.85 -1.84
N PRO A 71 12.41 14.87 -1.67
CA PRO A 71 12.05 13.47 -1.49
C PRO A 71 11.08 13.23 -0.30
N ARG A 72 11.14 14.05 0.74
CA ARG A 72 10.21 13.93 1.90
C ARG A 72 8.79 14.26 1.49
N ALA A 73 8.60 15.26 0.63
CA ALA A 73 7.28 15.62 0.12
C ALA A 73 6.68 14.48 -0.70
N ILE A 74 7.48 13.85 -1.57
CA ILE A 74 7.05 12.67 -2.36
C ILE A 74 6.67 11.50 -1.43
N LYS A 75 7.49 11.20 -0.42
CA LYS A 75 7.17 10.15 0.56
C LYS A 75 5.87 10.43 1.32
N GLY A 76 5.63 11.69 1.66
CA GLY A 76 4.38 12.13 2.29
C GLY A 76 3.16 11.89 1.40
N ASP A 77 3.25 12.30 0.14
CA ASP A 77 2.17 12.12 -0.84
C ASP A 77 1.90 10.65 -1.15
N VAL A 78 2.95 9.83 -1.34
CA VAL A 78 2.79 8.38 -1.56
C VAL A 78 2.13 7.74 -0.34
N ARG A 79 2.55 8.11 0.88
CA ARG A 79 1.91 7.62 2.11
C ARG A 79 0.42 7.96 2.13
N GLU A 80 0.04 9.16 1.74
CA GLU A 80 -1.35 9.58 1.70
C GLU A 80 -2.15 8.83 0.64
N LEU A 81 -1.57 8.62 -0.54
CA LEU A 81 -2.17 7.79 -1.59
C LEU A 81 -2.42 6.35 -1.11
N VAL A 82 -1.51 5.78 -0.32
CA VAL A 82 -1.69 4.45 0.26
C VAL A 82 -2.75 4.43 1.35
N VAL A 83 -2.66 5.33 2.34
CA VAL A 83 -3.50 5.29 3.55
C VAL A 83 -4.90 5.81 3.29
N SER A 84 -5.02 6.98 2.64
CA SER A 84 -6.29 7.68 2.48
C SER A 84 -7.03 7.25 1.22
N PHE A 85 -6.31 7.09 0.11
CA PHE A 85 -6.87 6.64 -1.17
C PHE A 85 -6.81 5.11 -1.34
N ARG A 86 -6.17 4.40 -0.41
CA ARG A 86 -6.10 2.93 -0.33
C ARG A 86 -5.54 2.28 -1.59
N LEU A 87 -4.56 2.92 -2.18
CA LEU A 87 -3.87 2.40 -3.34
C LEU A 87 -2.75 1.43 -2.90
N PRO A 88 -2.63 0.24 -3.50
CA PRO A 88 -1.63 -0.76 -3.11
C PRO A 88 -0.24 -0.42 -3.67
N ILE A 89 0.24 0.79 -3.35
CA ILE A 89 1.58 1.23 -3.71
C ILE A 89 2.55 0.75 -2.62
N VAL A 90 3.58 0.05 -3.02
CA VAL A 90 4.65 -0.43 -2.15
C VAL A 90 6.01 0.12 -2.57
N ALA A 91 6.94 0.15 -1.63
CA ALA A 91 8.32 0.56 -1.89
C ALA A 91 9.23 -0.66 -1.82
N SER A 92 10.02 -0.91 -2.87
CA SER A 92 11.18 -1.79 -2.80
C SER A 92 12.38 -1.03 -2.23
N ARG A 93 13.13 -1.70 -1.37
CA ARG A 93 14.35 -1.15 -0.76
C ARG A 93 15.63 -1.76 -1.35
N ASP A 94 15.51 -2.54 -2.40
CA ASP A 94 16.68 -3.13 -3.04
C ASP A 94 17.57 -2.03 -3.64
N ALA A 95 18.86 -2.23 -3.52
CA ALA A 95 19.85 -1.24 -3.98
C ALA A 95 19.78 -0.99 -5.49
N ASP A 96 19.43 -2.02 -6.25
CA ASP A 96 19.43 -1.97 -7.71
C ASP A 96 18.05 -1.63 -8.31
N ASP A 97 16.96 -2.05 -7.63
CA ASP A 97 15.57 -1.89 -8.11
C ASP A 97 14.68 -1.15 -7.11
N GLY A 98 15.28 -0.31 -6.25
CA GLY A 98 14.55 0.44 -5.24
C GLY A 98 13.62 1.48 -5.84
N GLY A 99 12.35 1.49 -5.40
CA GLY A 99 11.38 2.47 -5.88
C GLY A 99 9.95 2.09 -5.53
N TYR A 100 9.03 2.90 -6.05
CA TYR A 100 7.60 2.71 -5.86
C TYR A 100 6.95 1.98 -7.04
N PHE A 101 6.02 1.10 -6.74
CA PHE A 101 5.25 0.36 -7.74
C PHE A 101 3.92 -0.12 -7.17
N PHE A 102 2.97 -0.48 -8.02
CA PHE A 102 1.73 -1.13 -7.61
C PHE A 102 1.96 -2.62 -7.42
N ALA A 103 1.68 -3.16 -6.23
CA ALA A 103 1.80 -4.58 -5.95
C ALA A 103 0.76 -5.38 -6.75
N VAL A 104 1.23 -6.41 -7.46
CA VAL A 104 0.40 -7.28 -8.29
C VAL A 104 0.42 -8.74 -7.82
N THR A 105 1.33 -9.09 -6.90
CA THR A 105 1.41 -10.43 -6.29
C THR A 105 1.24 -10.37 -4.79
N ALA A 106 0.86 -11.50 -4.18
CA ALA A 106 0.79 -11.62 -2.73
C ALA A 106 2.18 -11.43 -2.09
N GLU A 107 3.22 -11.97 -2.71
CA GLU A 107 4.60 -11.82 -2.25
C GLU A 107 5.05 -10.35 -2.21
N GLU A 108 4.76 -9.57 -3.25
CA GLU A 108 5.06 -8.14 -3.29
C GLU A 108 4.33 -7.37 -2.18
N ARG A 109 3.07 -7.70 -1.88
CA ARG A 109 2.33 -7.10 -0.77
C ARG A 109 2.94 -7.44 0.57
N ILE A 110 3.28 -8.71 0.80
CA ILE A 110 3.89 -9.17 2.05
C ILE A 110 5.26 -8.51 2.24
N SER A 111 6.13 -8.55 1.25
CA SER A 111 7.47 -7.96 1.33
C SER A 111 7.42 -6.44 1.48
N GLY A 112 6.52 -5.78 0.76
CA GLY A 112 6.33 -4.32 0.83
C GLY A 112 5.81 -3.83 2.19
N THR A 113 5.11 -4.68 2.95
CA THR A 113 4.56 -4.33 4.27
C THR A 113 5.41 -4.83 5.44
N ALA A 114 6.37 -5.71 5.21
CA ALA A 114 7.16 -6.36 6.26
C ALA A 114 7.83 -5.36 7.22
N HIS A 115 8.36 -4.26 6.70
CA HIS A 115 9.00 -3.25 7.55
C HIS A 115 8.02 -2.51 8.46
N TYR A 116 6.79 -2.26 8.03
CA TYR A 116 5.75 -1.66 8.87
C TYR A 116 5.35 -2.59 10.00
N LEU A 117 5.20 -3.88 9.72
CA LEU A 117 4.91 -4.89 10.73
C LEU A 117 6.04 -5.01 11.74
N ASN A 118 7.30 -5.00 11.30
CA ASN A 118 8.46 -5.03 12.18
C ASN A 118 8.54 -3.79 13.09
N GLU A 119 8.25 -2.60 12.56
CA GLU A 119 8.19 -1.39 13.38
C GLU A 119 7.02 -1.42 14.37
N ALA A 120 5.85 -1.89 13.97
CA ALA A 120 4.71 -2.07 14.86
C ALA A 120 5.04 -3.02 16.03
N VAL A 121 5.69 -4.15 15.76
CA VAL A 121 6.14 -5.09 16.79
C VAL A 121 7.14 -4.44 17.76
N LYS A 122 8.08 -3.64 17.26
CA LYS A 122 9.02 -2.92 18.12
C LYS A 122 8.30 -1.90 19.02
N LEU A 123 7.31 -1.18 18.50
CA LEU A 123 6.50 -0.24 19.29
C LEU A 123 5.68 -0.95 20.35
N ILE A 124 5.07 -2.08 20.03
CA ILE A 124 4.33 -2.92 20.98
C ILE A 124 5.26 -3.42 22.09
N ARG A 125 6.47 -3.89 21.75
CA ARG A 125 7.46 -4.33 22.73
C ARG A 125 7.88 -3.20 23.67
N ARG A 126 8.08 -1.98 23.17
CA ARG A 126 8.38 -0.81 24.01
C ARG A 126 7.22 -0.48 24.95
N ALA A 127 5.99 -0.52 24.45
CA ALA A 127 4.81 -0.30 25.27
C ALA A 127 4.68 -1.36 26.38
N ALA A 128 4.99 -2.63 26.09
CA ALA A 128 4.93 -3.73 27.04
C ALA A 128 5.91 -3.59 28.22
N ILE A 129 7.05 -2.91 28.04
CA ILE A 129 8.01 -2.63 29.12
C ILE A 129 7.41 -1.65 30.13
N ILE A 130 6.56 -0.72 29.69
CA ILE A 130 6.00 0.35 30.51
C ILE A 130 4.67 -0.06 31.14
N ARG A 131 3.91 -0.93 30.48
CA ARG A 131 2.56 -1.35 30.89
C ARG A 131 2.57 -2.69 31.63
N THR A 132 1.55 -2.90 32.45
CA THR A 132 1.28 -4.22 33.02
C THR A 132 0.76 -5.19 31.96
N GLU A 133 0.80 -6.50 32.24
CA GLU A 133 0.29 -7.54 31.32
C GLU A 133 -1.21 -7.32 30.99
N THR A 134 -2.02 -6.95 32.00
CA THR A 134 -3.44 -6.64 31.82
C THR A 134 -3.65 -5.45 30.89
N ASP A 135 -2.85 -4.38 31.05
CA ASP A 135 -2.92 -3.20 30.19
C ASP A 135 -2.53 -3.53 28.73
N MET A 136 -1.59 -4.46 28.56
CA MET A 136 -1.18 -4.89 27.22
C MET A 136 -2.27 -5.69 26.51
N GLN A 137 -2.96 -6.59 27.22
CA GLN A 137 -4.07 -7.35 26.66
C GLN A 137 -5.24 -6.44 26.25
N THR A 138 -5.54 -5.44 27.08
CA THR A 138 -6.56 -4.42 26.75
C THR A 138 -6.17 -3.63 25.51
N LEU A 139 -4.91 -3.21 25.40
CA LEU A 139 -4.41 -2.48 24.23
C LEU A 139 -4.50 -3.31 22.95
N LEU A 140 -4.06 -4.57 22.99
CA LEU A 140 -4.12 -5.46 21.83
C LEU A 140 -5.57 -5.74 21.41
N GLY A 141 -6.48 -5.87 22.38
CA GLY A 141 -7.92 -5.98 22.11
C GLY A 141 -8.47 -4.74 21.41
N GLN A 142 -8.10 -3.54 21.85
CA GLN A 142 -8.50 -2.28 21.21
C GLN A 142 -7.96 -2.16 19.78
N VAL A 143 -6.67 -2.47 19.57
CA VAL A 143 -6.08 -2.46 18.22
C VAL A 143 -6.79 -3.42 17.29
N ALA A 144 -7.13 -4.63 17.76
CA ALA A 144 -7.87 -5.61 16.97
C ALA A 144 -9.29 -5.11 16.61
N LEU A 145 -9.98 -4.45 17.54
CA LEU A 145 -11.31 -3.87 17.30
C LEU A 145 -11.23 -2.72 16.29
N ASP A 146 -10.25 -1.84 16.40
CA ASP A 146 -10.08 -0.70 15.50
C ASP A 146 -9.76 -1.17 14.06
N LEU A 147 -8.97 -2.23 13.92
CA LEU A 147 -8.67 -2.83 12.62
C LEU A 147 -9.95 -3.43 11.98
N ASN A 148 -10.73 -4.18 12.75
CA ASN A 148 -11.99 -4.78 12.26
C ASN A 148 -13.02 -3.73 11.88
N GLN A 149 -13.19 -2.66 12.67
CA GLN A 149 -14.11 -1.56 12.34
C GLN A 149 -13.66 -0.79 11.08
N SER A 150 -12.36 -0.72 10.83
CA SER A 150 -11.84 -0.11 9.60
C SER A 150 -12.21 -0.92 8.36
N GLU A 151 -12.27 -2.24 8.46
CA GLU A 151 -12.70 -3.13 7.37
C GLU A 151 -14.21 -3.01 7.08
N GLU A 152 -15.05 -2.90 8.09
CA GLU A 152 -16.51 -2.73 7.92
C GLU A 152 -16.90 -1.41 7.26
N ARG A 153 -16.15 -0.33 7.53
CA ARG A 153 -16.35 0.97 6.88
C ARG A 153 -15.94 0.97 5.40
N ILE A 154 -15.17 -0.02 4.98
CA ILE A 154 -14.68 -0.18 3.60
C ILE A 154 -15.72 -0.90 2.73
N SER A 155 -16.55 -1.72 3.34
CA SER A 155 -17.53 -2.58 2.66
C SER A 155 -18.90 -1.91 2.41
N ARG A 156 -19.05 -0.66 2.79
CA ARG A 156 -20.25 0.18 2.55
C ARG A 156 -19.95 1.30 1.57
#